data_9c22a9483c87e2ab4421f83667de1128
#
_entry.id   9c22a9483c87e2ab4421f83667de1128
#
_cell.length_a   1.000
_cell.length_b   1.000
_cell.length_c   1.000
_cell.angle_alpha   90.00
_cell.angle_beta   90.00
_cell.angle_gamma   90.00
#
_symmetry.space_group_name_H-M   'P 1'
#
loop_
_entity.id
_entity.type
_entity.pdbx_description
1 polymer ?
#
loop_
_entity_poly.entity_id
_entity_poly.type
_entity_poly.pdbx_seq_one_letter_code
_entity_poly.pdbx_strand_id
1 'polypeptide(L)'
;WSKPYQEAGYDVRIITLPEYDVRTYIPPENVYGILAAPPCTEFSLLNCKAEPRKRDEVAGMEIVNACMRIINQCNPHFWALENPRGHLRKYLGMPKLNFQPWFYGDPWTKATDIWGNFNIPKRKFENWADVPTLDLYIRPNRDKPNFAYLHKSAWSKIPQLQFHKPETDAEFRAMTPP
;
A
#
# COMPACT_ATOMS: atom_id res chain seq x y z
N TRP A 1 -3.36 -6.15 4.80
CA TRP A 1 -3.17 -7.11 3.70
C TRP A 1 -3.20 -8.56 4.18
N SER A 2 -2.47 -8.92 5.22
CA SER A 2 -2.33 -10.30 5.68
C SER A 2 -3.57 -10.87 6.36
N LYS A 3 -4.39 -10.02 7.00
CA LYS A 3 -5.52 -10.45 7.82
C LYS A 3 -6.52 -11.39 7.10
N PRO A 4 -6.98 -11.13 5.86
CA PRO A 4 -7.90 -12.05 5.17
C PRO A 4 -7.32 -13.44 4.95
N TYR A 5 -6.00 -13.56 4.76
CA TYR A 5 -5.32 -14.84 4.61
C TYR A 5 -5.24 -15.59 5.94
N GLN A 6 -4.96 -14.88 7.04
CA GLN A 6 -4.98 -15.45 8.39
C GLN A 6 -6.37 -15.98 8.74
N GLU A 7 -7.41 -15.19 8.46
CA GLU A 7 -8.81 -15.59 8.69
C GLU A 7 -9.23 -16.78 7.82
N ALA A 8 -8.62 -16.94 6.64
CA ALA A 8 -8.81 -18.10 5.77
C ALA A 8 -7.97 -19.33 6.17
N GLY A 9 -7.21 -19.27 7.27
CA GLY A 9 -6.44 -20.39 7.81
C GLY A 9 -5.06 -20.60 7.19
N TYR A 10 -4.54 -19.62 6.45
CA TYR A 10 -3.15 -19.70 5.95
C TYR A 10 -2.13 -19.43 7.06
N ASP A 11 -0.98 -20.11 7.02
CA ASP A 11 0.21 -19.75 7.82
C ASP A 11 0.80 -18.45 7.24
N VAL A 12 0.54 -17.34 7.92
CA VAL A 12 0.98 -16.01 7.49
C VAL A 12 2.12 -15.53 8.37
N ARG A 13 3.28 -15.31 7.77
CA ARG A 13 4.46 -14.74 8.42
C ARG A 13 4.59 -13.27 8.09
N ILE A 14 4.63 -12.43 9.10
CA ILE A 14 4.78 -10.98 8.96
C ILE A 14 6.27 -10.65 9.12
N ILE A 15 6.87 -10.13 8.05
CA ILE A 15 8.29 -9.78 8.01
C ILE A 15 8.40 -8.25 8.08
N THR A 16 8.63 -7.75 9.29
CA THR A 16 8.78 -6.32 9.56
C THR A 16 9.68 -6.09 10.77
N LEU A 17 10.31 -4.91 10.84
CA LEU A 17 11.07 -4.49 12.02
C LEU A 17 10.14 -4.32 13.24
N PRO A 18 10.66 -4.52 14.45
CA PRO A 18 12.06 -4.83 14.79
C PRO A 18 12.41 -6.32 14.69
N GLU A 19 11.44 -7.22 14.56
CA GLU A 19 11.64 -8.67 14.66
C GLU A 19 12.40 -9.24 13.45
N TYR A 20 12.09 -8.74 12.25
CA TYR A 20 12.70 -9.22 11.01
C TYR A 20 13.09 -8.05 10.11
N ASP A 21 14.34 -8.07 9.65
CA ASP A 21 14.79 -7.18 8.59
C ASP A 21 14.69 -7.89 7.23
N VAL A 22 13.87 -7.39 6.34
CA VAL A 22 13.67 -7.97 5.00
C VAL A 22 14.98 -8.11 4.22
N ARG A 23 15.97 -7.25 4.50
CA ARG A 23 17.28 -7.27 3.82
C ARG A 23 18.08 -8.52 4.14
N THR A 24 17.96 -9.03 5.35
CA THR A 24 18.68 -10.22 5.84
C THR A 24 17.80 -11.44 6.02
N TYR A 25 16.47 -11.28 5.86
CA TYR A 25 15.54 -12.36 6.04
C TYR A 25 15.77 -13.49 5.04
N ILE A 26 15.81 -14.72 5.56
CA ILE A 26 15.88 -15.95 4.78
C ILE A 26 14.47 -16.55 4.77
N PRO A 27 13.80 -16.60 3.60
CA PRO A 27 12.46 -17.14 3.52
C PRO A 27 12.48 -18.67 3.69
N PRO A 28 11.38 -19.26 4.20
CA PRO A 28 11.23 -20.70 4.23
C PRO A 28 11.04 -21.27 2.81
N GLU A 29 11.14 -22.57 2.70
CA GLU A 29 10.72 -23.29 1.49
C GLU A 29 9.19 -23.27 1.33
N ASN A 30 8.72 -23.51 0.10
CA ASN A 30 7.30 -23.67 -0.24
C ASN A 30 6.39 -22.50 0.12
N VAL A 31 6.86 -21.27 -0.08
CA VAL A 31 6.03 -20.07 0.08
C VAL A 31 4.98 -20.02 -1.03
N TYR A 32 3.70 -20.10 -0.69
CA TYR A 32 2.61 -20.08 -1.64
C TYR A 32 2.37 -18.70 -2.27
N GLY A 33 2.44 -17.65 -1.47
CA GLY A 33 2.20 -16.27 -1.94
C GLY A 33 2.99 -15.23 -1.15
N ILE A 34 3.31 -14.11 -1.78
CA ILE A 34 4.03 -13.00 -1.16
C ILE A 34 3.31 -11.69 -1.43
N LEU A 35 3.04 -10.96 -0.34
CA LEU A 35 2.55 -9.58 -0.37
C LEU A 35 3.64 -8.68 0.19
N ALA A 36 4.16 -7.76 -0.63
CA ALA A 36 5.23 -6.84 -0.25
C ALA A 36 4.73 -5.39 -0.32
N ALA A 37 4.96 -4.63 0.74
CA ALA A 37 4.65 -3.20 0.81
C ALA A 37 5.88 -2.44 1.34
N PRO A 38 6.94 -2.29 0.55
CA PRO A 38 8.13 -1.57 0.97
C PRO A 38 7.80 -0.10 1.25
N PRO A 39 8.52 0.57 2.18
CA PRO A 39 8.28 1.96 2.52
C PRO A 39 8.24 2.87 1.29
N CYS A 40 7.19 3.69 1.20
CA CYS A 40 6.99 4.58 0.06
C CYS A 40 7.65 5.96 0.21
N THR A 41 8.35 6.21 1.31
CA THR A 41 8.87 7.52 1.70
C THR A 41 9.72 8.16 0.60
N GLU A 42 10.56 7.37 -0.06
CA GLU A 42 11.47 7.86 -1.10
C GLU A 42 10.82 7.93 -2.49
N PHE A 43 9.68 7.25 -2.70
CA PHE A 43 9.04 7.14 -4.01
C PHE A 43 7.74 7.94 -4.14
N SER A 44 7.10 8.29 -3.03
CA SER A 44 5.78 8.95 -3.05
C SER A 44 5.87 10.38 -3.59
N LEU A 45 4.89 10.76 -4.43
CA LEU A 45 4.73 12.13 -4.91
C LEU A 45 4.25 13.10 -3.82
N LEU A 46 3.78 12.60 -2.68
CA LEU A 46 3.30 13.41 -1.55
C LEU A 46 4.42 14.01 -0.69
N ASN A 47 5.68 13.73 -0.98
CA ASN A 47 6.83 14.29 -0.28
C ASN A 47 7.08 15.78 -0.65
N CYS A 48 5.99 16.55 -0.78
CA CYS A 48 5.96 17.94 -1.25
C CYS A 48 5.67 18.89 -0.10
N LYS A 49 6.27 18.74 1.08
CA LYS A 49 6.18 19.75 2.14
C LYS A 49 7.23 20.84 1.90
N ALA A 50 7.01 22.01 2.50
CA ALA A 50 7.64 23.31 2.25
C ALA A 50 9.19 23.36 2.12
N GLU A 51 9.87 22.33 2.54
CA GLU A 51 11.27 22.02 2.24
C GLU A 51 11.30 20.67 1.51
N PRO A 52 11.61 20.60 0.22
CA PRO A 52 11.73 19.34 -0.49
C PRO A 52 12.88 18.54 0.10
N ARG A 53 12.56 17.59 1.00
CA ARG A 53 13.54 16.62 1.47
C ARG A 53 14.18 15.96 0.23
N LYS A 54 15.50 15.99 0.18
CA LYS A 54 16.24 15.23 -0.83
C LYS A 54 15.86 13.75 -0.69
N ARG A 55 15.33 13.16 -1.75
CA ARG A 55 15.01 11.73 -1.80
C ARG A 55 16.29 10.91 -1.79
N ASP A 56 16.28 9.84 -1.03
CA ASP A 56 17.29 8.80 -1.11
C ASP A 56 16.66 7.56 -1.80
N GLU A 57 16.47 7.68 -3.12
CA GLU A 57 15.90 6.58 -3.91
C GLU A 57 16.81 5.34 -3.89
N VAL A 58 18.12 5.49 -3.62
CA VAL A 58 19.05 4.36 -3.49
C VAL A 58 18.73 3.56 -2.24
N ALA A 59 18.65 4.21 -1.08
CA ALA A 59 18.25 3.54 0.17
C ALA A 59 16.83 2.95 0.08
N GLY A 60 15.91 3.65 -0.58
CA GLY A 60 14.57 3.11 -0.85
C GLY A 60 14.62 1.82 -1.66
N MET A 61 15.46 1.77 -2.69
CA MET A 61 15.62 0.58 -3.55
C MET A 61 16.28 -0.60 -2.84
N GLU A 62 17.07 -0.41 -1.79
CA GLU A 62 17.59 -1.53 -0.99
C GLU A 62 16.48 -2.41 -0.45
N ILE A 63 15.41 -1.82 0.09
CA ILE A 63 14.27 -2.55 0.62
C ILE A 63 13.45 -3.20 -0.52
N VAL A 64 13.24 -2.47 -1.61
CA VAL A 64 12.54 -3.02 -2.78
C VAL A 64 13.29 -4.20 -3.36
N ASN A 65 14.61 -4.09 -3.51
CA ASN A 65 15.46 -5.18 -4.02
C ASN A 65 15.47 -6.39 -3.07
N ALA A 66 15.42 -6.16 -1.75
CA ALA A 66 15.30 -7.24 -0.77
C ALA A 66 13.95 -7.98 -0.93
N CYS A 67 12.85 -7.26 -1.12
CA CYS A 67 11.55 -7.87 -1.42
C CYS A 67 11.62 -8.69 -2.72
N MET A 68 12.17 -8.12 -3.78
CA MET A 68 12.31 -8.82 -5.06
C MET A 68 13.24 -10.04 -4.98
N ARG A 69 14.31 -9.98 -4.17
CA ARG A 69 15.17 -11.13 -3.89
C ARG A 69 14.37 -12.28 -3.28
N ILE A 70 13.57 -12.00 -2.26
CA ILE A 70 12.74 -13.01 -1.58
C ILE A 70 11.72 -13.60 -2.57
N ILE A 71 11.05 -12.76 -3.37
CA ILE A 71 10.10 -13.20 -4.39
C ILE A 71 10.77 -14.15 -5.38
N ASN A 72 11.96 -13.80 -5.88
CA ASN A 72 12.70 -14.63 -6.83
C ASN A 72 13.20 -15.94 -6.20
N GLN A 73 13.64 -15.92 -4.94
CA GLN A 73 14.09 -17.11 -4.21
C GLN A 73 12.95 -18.10 -3.96
N CYS A 74 11.77 -17.57 -3.55
CA CYS A 74 10.61 -18.42 -3.25
C CYS A 74 9.88 -18.93 -4.48
N ASN A 75 9.95 -18.21 -5.60
CA ASN A 75 9.16 -18.49 -6.81
C ASN A 75 7.69 -18.84 -6.49
N PRO A 76 6.93 -17.95 -5.80
CA PRO A 76 5.61 -18.24 -5.29
C PRO A 76 4.56 -18.35 -6.40
N HIS A 77 3.42 -19.01 -6.12
CA HIS A 77 2.29 -19.07 -7.06
C HIS A 77 1.73 -17.71 -7.42
N PHE A 78 1.72 -16.79 -6.45
CA PHE A 78 1.39 -15.38 -6.71
C PHE A 78 2.26 -14.45 -5.87
N TRP A 79 2.43 -13.24 -6.35
CA TRP A 79 3.03 -12.18 -5.56
C TRP A 79 2.48 -10.82 -5.98
N ALA A 80 2.47 -9.89 -5.02
CA ALA A 80 2.10 -8.51 -5.26
C ALA A 80 3.02 -7.59 -4.47
N LEU A 81 3.57 -6.56 -5.14
CA LEU A 81 4.33 -5.48 -4.51
C LEU A 81 3.53 -4.19 -4.68
N GLU A 82 3.17 -3.59 -3.56
CA GLU A 82 2.39 -2.36 -3.51
C GLU A 82 3.27 -1.15 -3.25
N ASN A 83 2.98 -0.05 -3.93
CA ASN A 83 3.45 1.27 -3.54
C ASN A 83 2.49 2.35 -4.06
N PRO A 84 2.33 3.48 -3.40
CA PRO A 84 1.60 4.61 -3.98
C PRO A 84 2.20 5.00 -5.32
N ARG A 85 1.34 5.44 -6.24
CA ARG A 85 1.78 5.94 -7.55
C ARG A 85 2.87 7.00 -7.37
N GLY A 86 4.05 6.74 -7.96
CA GLY A 86 5.20 7.62 -7.78
C GLY A 86 6.44 7.19 -8.55
N HIS A 87 7.59 7.50 -7.99
CA HIS A 87 8.90 7.33 -8.62
C HIS A 87 9.31 5.87 -8.79
N LEU A 88 8.73 4.92 -8.03
CA LEU A 88 9.09 3.51 -8.13
C LEU A 88 8.88 2.94 -9.54
N ARG A 89 8.00 3.55 -10.33
CA ARG A 89 7.83 3.21 -11.75
C ARG A 89 9.10 3.37 -12.60
N LYS A 90 10.02 4.23 -12.19
CA LYS A 90 11.32 4.40 -12.89
C LYS A 90 12.18 3.13 -12.82
N TYR A 91 12.01 2.35 -11.76
CA TYR A 91 12.82 1.17 -11.44
C TYR A 91 12.12 -0.14 -11.81
N LEU A 92 10.83 -0.25 -11.54
CA LEU A 92 10.06 -1.46 -11.79
C LEU A 92 9.22 -1.42 -13.07
N GLY A 93 9.24 -0.29 -13.81
CA GLY A 93 8.40 -0.10 -14.99
C GLY A 93 6.93 0.11 -14.65
N MET A 94 6.05 -0.13 -15.61
CA MET A 94 4.61 0.04 -15.42
C MET A 94 4.04 -1.08 -14.53
N PRO A 95 3.18 -0.72 -13.55
CA PRO A 95 2.54 -1.71 -12.70
C PRO A 95 1.53 -2.55 -13.50
N LYS A 96 1.29 -3.78 -13.04
CA LYS A 96 0.22 -4.63 -13.57
C LYS A 96 -1.17 -4.07 -13.30
N LEU A 97 -1.34 -3.42 -12.15
CA LEU A 97 -2.56 -2.74 -11.74
C LEU A 97 -2.25 -1.37 -11.17
N ASN A 98 -2.94 -0.34 -11.67
CA ASN A 98 -3.09 0.93 -10.98
C ASN A 98 -4.54 1.10 -10.58
N PHE A 99 -4.81 1.36 -9.30
CA PHE A 99 -6.17 1.48 -8.81
C PHE A 99 -6.35 2.66 -7.85
N GLN A 100 -7.61 2.97 -7.60
CA GLN A 100 -8.05 3.86 -6.53
C GLN A 100 -8.88 3.03 -5.55
N PRO A 101 -8.77 3.25 -4.23
CA PRO A 101 -9.55 2.51 -3.23
C PRO A 101 -11.06 2.56 -3.48
N TRP A 102 -11.56 3.67 -4.02
CA TRP A 102 -12.97 3.80 -4.34
C TRP A 102 -13.48 2.82 -5.40
N PHE A 103 -12.61 2.24 -6.25
CA PHE A 103 -13.00 1.16 -7.18
C PHE A 103 -13.58 -0.04 -6.43
N TYR A 104 -13.24 -0.17 -5.15
CA TYR A 104 -13.64 -1.28 -4.29
C TYR A 104 -14.55 -0.88 -3.13
N GLY A 105 -14.94 0.40 -3.04
CA GLY A 105 -15.94 0.90 -2.12
C GLY A 105 -15.42 1.83 -1.01
N ASP A 106 -14.14 2.13 -1.00
CA ASP A 106 -13.60 3.10 -0.05
C ASP A 106 -13.91 4.54 -0.49
N PRO A 107 -14.40 5.42 0.39
CA PRO A 107 -14.85 6.77 0.03
C PRO A 107 -13.69 7.78 -0.10
N TRP A 108 -12.56 7.39 -0.69
CA TRP A 108 -11.40 8.26 -0.91
C TRP A 108 -10.55 7.81 -2.10
N THR A 109 -9.67 8.72 -2.49
CA THR A 109 -8.64 8.48 -3.50
C THR A 109 -7.28 8.23 -2.83
N LYS A 110 -6.55 7.23 -3.29
CA LYS A 110 -5.12 6.97 -3.04
C LYS A 110 -4.59 6.18 -4.21
N ALA A 111 -4.10 6.89 -5.24
CA ALA A 111 -3.57 6.22 -6.43
C ALA A 111 -2.46 5.24 -6.03
N THR A 112 -2.70 3.96 -6.23
CA THR A 112 -1.84 2.87 -5.80
C THR A 112 -1.45 2.00 -6.99
N ASP A 113 -0.19 1.65 -7.05
CA ASP A 113 0.39 0.77 -8.06
C ASP A 113 0.68 -0.60 -7.45
N ILE A 114 0.36 -1.66 -8.18
CA ILE A 114 0.70 -3.03 -7.81
C ILE A 114 1.43 -3.69 -8.98
N TRP A 115 2.64 -4.15 -8.70
CA TRP A 115 3.43 -5.04 -9.56
C TRP A 115 3.26 -6.47 -9.09
N GLY A 116 3.34 -7.42 -10.02
CA GLY A 116 3.32 -8.81 -9.59
C GLY A 116 2.70 -9.82 -10.55
N ASN A 117 2.60 -11.04 -10.05
CA ASN A 117 1.85 -12.12 -10.67
C ASN A 117 0.63 -12.46 -9.82
N PHE A 118 -0.52 -11.93 -10.19
CA PHE A 118 -1.80 -12.11 -9.48
C PHE A 118 -2.97 -11.92 -10.45
N ASN A 119 -4.15 -12.36 -10.07
CA ASN A 119 -5.38 -12.09 -10.81
C ASN A 119 -5.89 -10.68 -10.50
N ILE A 120 -6.15 -9.88 -11.54
CA ILE A 120 -6.69 -8.53 -11.35
C ILE A 120 -8.14 -8.65 -10.86
N PRO A 121 -8.45 -8.11 -9.67
CA PRO A 121 -9.81 -8.17 -9.14
C PRO A 121 -10.76 -7.30 -9.97
N LYS A 122 -12.01 -7.78 -10.14
CA LYS A 122 -13.04 -7.00 -10.79
C LYS A 122 -13.42 -5.80 -9.92
N ARG A 123 -13.53 -4.62 -10.52
CA ARG A 123 -14.02 -3.44 -9.82
C ARG A 123 -15.43 -3.65 -9.31
N LYS A 124 -15.73 -3.13 -8.14
CA LYS A 124 -17.09 -3.09 -7.58
C LYS A 124 -17.86 -1.87 -8.07
N PHE A 125 -17.17 -0.76 -8.29
CA PHE A 125 -17.74 0.52 -8.70
C PHE A 125 -16.99 1.07 -9.91
N GLU A 126 -17.75 1.45 -10.94
CA GLU A 126 -17.20 2.10 -12.13
C GLU A 126 -17.32 3.64 -12.04
N ASN A 127 -18.32 4.14 -11.30
CA ASN A 127 -18.54 5.56 -11.12
C ASN A 127 -18.42 5.93 -9.64
N TRP A 128 -17.79 7.07 -9.38
CA TRP A 128 -17.67 7.60 -8.02
C TRP A 128 -19.03 7.87 -7.36
N ALA A 129 -20.03 8.28 -8.14
CA ALA A 129 -21.36 8.57 -7.62
C ALA A 129 -22.06 7.37 -6.97
N ASP A 130 -21.64 6.15 -7.32
CA ASP A 130 -22.21 4.91 -6.81
C ASP A 130 -21.52 4.44 -5.52
N VAL A 131 -20.41 5.07 -5.13
CA VAL A 131 -19.63 4.69 -3.95
C VAL A 131 -20.31 5.21 -2.68
N PRO A 132 -20.48 4.37 -1.65
CA PRO A 132 -20.97 4.84 -0.35
C PRO A 132 -20.07 5.95 0.19
N THR A 133 -20.62 7.13 0.40
CA THR A 133 -19.85 8.30 0.85
C THR A 133 -19.80 8.41 2.36
N LEU A 134 -18.70 8.98 2.87
CA LEU A 134 -18.58 9.43 4.25
C LEU A 134 -18.36 10.95 4.22
N ASP A 135 -18.80 11.63 5.27
CA ASP A 135 -18.51 13.06 5.50
C ASP A 135 -17.01 13.24 5.83
N LEU A 136 -16.20 13.32 4.77
CA LEU A 136 -14.75 13.45 4.84
C LEU A 136 -14.30 14.79 4.24
N TYR A 137 -13.19 15.31 4.72
CA TYR A 137 -12.62 16.54 4.19
C TYR A 137 -12.21 16.41 2.72
N ILE A 138 -12.74 17.32 1.91
CA ILE A 138 -12.37 17.47 0.50
C ILE A 138 -11.56 18.77 0.35
N ARG A 139 -10.38 18.68 -0.23
CA ARG A 139 -9.53 19.85 -0.48
C ARG A 139 -10.19 20.82 -1.46
N PRO A 140 -9.95 22.15 -1.34
CA PRO A 140 -10.37 23.10 -2.37
C PRO A 140 -9.92 22.65 -3.77
N ASN A 141 -10.78 22.85 -4.75
CA ASN A 141 -10.58 22.45 -6.15
C ASN A 141 -10.42 20.93 -6.38
N ARG A 142 -11.00 20.12 -5.50
CA ARG A 142 -11.12 18.66 -5.66
C ARG A 142 -12.57 18.24 -5.46
N ASP A 143 -12.95 17.15 -6.09
CA ASP A 143 -14.31 16.56 -6.05
C ASP A 143 -14.38 15.31 -5.15
N LYS A 144 -13.24 14.83 -4.68
CA LYS A 144 -13.13 13.59 -3.89
C LYS A 144 -12.17 13.76 -2.71
N PRO A 145 -12.47 13.14 -1.57
CA PRO A 145 -11.52 13.03 -0.47
C PRO A 145 -10.24 12.33 -0.95
N ASN A 146 -9.11 12.73 -0.39
CA ASN A 146 -7.85 12.04 -0.64
C ASN A 146 -7.28 11.55 0.69
N PHE A 147 -6.99 10.26 0.76
CA PHE A 147 -6.52 9.57 1.97
C PHE A 147 -5.38 10.30 2.67
N ALA A 148 -4.41 10.81 1.91
CA ALA A 148 -3.24 11.49 2.48
C ALA A 148 -3.55 12.82 3.19
N TYR A 149 -4.75 13.35 3.03
CA TYR A 149 -5.17 14.61 3.63
C TYR A 149 -6.34 14.45 4.59
N LEU A 150 -6.71 13.22 4.94
CA LEU A 150 -7.71 12.98 5.97
C LEU A 150 -7.13 13.38 7.33
N HIS A 151 -7.90 14.15 8.07
CA HIS A 151 -7.54 14.56 9.42
C HIS A 151 -7.82 13.44 10.44
N LYS A 152 -7.11 13.43 11.58
CA LYS A 152 -7.32 12.44 12.66
C LYS A 152 -8.77 12.30 13.11
N SER A 153 -9.53 13.40 13.09
CA SER A 153 -10.97 13.36 13.41
C SER A 153 -11.82 12.52 12.47
N ALA A 154 -11.33 12.26 11.25
CA ALA A 154 -12.02 11.40 10.30
C ALA A 154 -11.77 9.90 10.55
N TRP A 155 -10.78 9.55 11.36
CA TRP A 155 -10.40 8.14 11.57
C TRP A 155 -11.50 7.33 12.25
N SER A 156 -12.25 7.94 13.18
CA SER A 156 -13.41 7.29 13.81
C SER A 156 -14.56 6.98 12.84
N LYS A 157 -14.59 7.68 11.69
CA LYS A 157 -15.59 7.48 10.64
C LYS A 157 -15.18 6.38 9.64
N ILE A 158 -13.95 5.88 9.73
CA ILE A 158 -13.37 4.92 8.78
C ILE A 158 -13.37 3.54 9.45
N PRO A 159 -14.29 2.60 9.04
CA PRO A 159 -14.42 1.30 9.69
C PRO A 159 -13.13 0.48 9.75
N GLN A 160 -12.29 0.59 8.71
CA GLN A 160 -11.04 -0.14 8.59
C GLN A 160 -10.01 0.28 9.65
N LEU A 161 -10.12 1.49 10.21
CA LEU A 161 -9.23 2.01 11.25
C LEU A 161 -9.67 1.65 12.66
N GLN A 162 -10.85 1.04 12.83
CA GLN A 162 -11.34 0.62 14.15
C GLN A 162 -10.45 -0.46 14.79
N PHE A 163 -9.72 -1.22 13.98
CA PHE A 163 -8.86 -2.32 14.41
C PHE A 163 -7.39 -1.94 14.56
N HIS A 164 -6.97 -0.83 13.96
CA HIS A 164 -5.59 -0.34 14.05
C HIS A 164 -5.62 1.19 14.03
N LYS A 165 -5.44 1.80 15.21
CA LYS A 165 -5.37 3.26 15.32
C LYS A 165 -3.91 3.69 15.14
N PRO A 166 -3.56 4.35 14.03
CA PRO A 166 -2.23 4.89 13.86
C PRO A 166 -1.95 5.98 14.90
N GLU A 167 -0.75 5.97 15.46
CA GLU A 167 -0.34 6.96 16.46
C GLU A 167 0.02 8.29 15.83
N THR A 168 0.51 8.26 14.60
CA THR A 168 0.98 9.43 13.86
C THR A 168 0.30 9.60 12.50
N ASP A 169 0.30 10.83 11.98
CA ASP A 169 -0.17 11.09 10.61
C ASP A 169 0.70 10.42 9.54
N ALA A 170 1.98 10.18 9.83
CA ALA A 170 2.89 9.49 8.93
C ALA A 170 2.51 8.01 8.82
N GLU A 171 2.25 7.36 9.95
CA GLU A 171 1.80 5.98 10.02
C GLU A 171 0.44 5.80 9.32
N PHE A 172 -0.52 6.70 9.58
CA PHE A 172 -1.81 6.71 8.89
C PHE A 172 -1.64 6.78 7.36
N ARG A 173 -0.77 7.66 6.85
CA ARG A 173 -0.55 7.79 5.41
C ARG A 173 0.15 6.57 4.81
N ALA A 174 0.94 5.85 5.61
CA ALA A 174 1.61 4.62 5.19
C ALA A 174 0.64 3.42 5.12
N MET A 175 -0.52 3.49 5.79
CA MET A 175 -1.49 2.40 5.74
C MET A 175 -1.95 2.15 4.30
N THR A 176 -1.91 0.89 3.92
CA THR A 176 -2.55 0.43 2.69
C THR A 176 -4.01 0.18 3.00
N PRO A 177 -4.96 0.75 2.25
CA PRO A 177 -6.37 0.40 2.39
C PRO A 177 -6.56 -1.10 2.22
N PRO A 178 -7.46 -1.71 2.98
CA PRO A 178 -7.72 -3.14 2.92
C PRO A 178 -8.24 -3.60 1.56
#